data_0da4a26feb9f3683988563a3a396be9d
#
_entry.id   0da4a26feb9f3683988563a3a396be9d
#
_cell.length_a   1.000
_cell.length_b   1.000
_cell.length_c   1.000
_cell.angle_alpha   90.00
_cell.angle_beta   90.00
_cell.angle_gamma   90.00
#
_symmetry.space_group_name_H-M   'P 1'
#
loop_
_entity.id
_entity.type
_entity.pdbx_description
1 polymer ?
#
loop_
_entity_poly.entity_id
_entity_poly.type
_entity_poly.pdbx_seq_one_letter_code
_entity_poly.pdbx_strand_id
1 'polypeptide(L)'
;LRAALTDKTILISVMFANNEIGTIQPIAEIGKLAKERGIVFHTDATQAAGKIPVNVESMGVDLLSATAHLMYGPKGVGCLYVRRKNPRVRLAAMMDGGGHERGMRSGTVPVPLVVGFGRAAEICREVMGEEGKRLAALRDHLQDFILSKVDEAYVNGHPSGRLPHNLNISFAYVEGESVLMGLNKESALSSGSACTSSTLEPSYVIAALGVDSELAHSSIRFGLHRFSTEEEVDFVGPRVVEVVQRLREMSPLYELAKEGVDLKTIQWKGE
;
A
#
# COMPACT_ATOMS: atom_id res chain seq x y z
N LEU A 1 -7.78 -18.24 0.33
CA LEU A 1 -6.54 -18.96 0.12
C LEU A 1 -6.73 -20.48 0.22
N ARG A 2 -7.25 -21.02 1.35
CA ARG A 2 -7.42 -22.50 1.53
C ARG A 2 -8.10 -23.19 0.35
N ALA A 3 -9.17 -22.59 -0.18
CA ALA A 3 -9.91 -23.13 -1.31
C ALA A 3 -9.14 -23.11 -2.66
N ALA A 4 -8.11 -22.26 -2.76
CA ALA A 4 -7.29 -22.14 -3.96
C ALA A 4 -6.08 -23.09 -3.99
N LEU A 5 -5.76 -23.76 -2.86
CA LEU A 5 -4.63 -24.69 -2.79
C LEU A 5 -5.00 -26.02 -3.40
N THR A 6 -4.11 -26.54 -4.24
CA THR A 6 -4.20 -27.85 -4.86
C THR A 6 -2.94 -28.67 -4.60
N ASP A 7 -2.93 -29.96 -4.95
CA ASP A 7 -1.74 -30.82 -4.86
C ASP A 7 -0.60 -30.40 -5.80
N LYS A 8 -0.89 -29.48 -6.73
CA LYS A 8 0.09 -28.90 -7.66
C LYS A 8 0.68 -27.57 -7.14
N THR A 9 0.18 -27.06 -6.01
CA THR A 9 0.66 -25.78 -5.45
C THR A 9 2.02 -25.99 -4.80
N ILE A 10 3.05 -25.33 -5.34
CA ILE A 10 4.44 -25.43 -4.86
C ILE A 10 4.93 -24.16 -4.16
N LEU A 11 4.26 -23.05 -4.40
CA LEU A 11 4.60 -21.73 -3.84
C LEU A 11 3.34 -20.93 -3.53
N ILE A 12 3.31 -20.33 -2.35
CA ILE A 12 2.37 -19.27 -1.99
C ILE A 12 3.16 -17.96 -1.98
N SER A 13 2.70 -16.95 -2.72
CA SER A 13 3.29 -15.61 -2.73
C SER A 13 2.20 -14.59 -2.46
N VAL A 14 2.30 -13.90 -1.31
CA VAL A 14 1.32 -12.89 -0.87
C VAL A 14 2.07 -11.69 -0.34
N MET A 15 1.66 -10.47 -0.74
CA MET A 15 2.22 -9.24 -0.17
C MET A 15 1.94 -9.18 1.33
N PHE A 16 2.88 -8.64 2.11
CA PHE A 16 2.70 -8.47 3.55
C PHE A 16 1.63 -7.42 3.87
N ALA A 17 1.69 -6.31 3.18
CA ALA A 17 0.71 -5.25 3.27
C ALA A 17 0.49 -4.62 1.90
N ASN A 18 -0.73 -4.19 1.62
CA ASN A 18 -1.08 -3.56 0.36
C ASN A 18 -0.56 -2.11 0.30
N ASN A 19 -0.01 -1.72 -0.81
CA ASN A 19 0.59 -0.41 -1.03
C ASN A 19 -0.43 0.72 -1.24
N GLU A 20 -1.65 0.41 -1.64
CA GLU A 20 -2.69 1.42 -1.93
C GLU A 20 -3.56 1.69 -0.70
N ILE A 21 -4.11 0.65 -0.09
CA ILE A 21 -5.07 0.75 1.02
C ILE A 21 -4.47 0.45 2.39
N GLY A 22 -3.19 0.08 2.43
CA GLY A 22 -2.47 -0.19 3.67
C GLY A 22 -2.83 -1.47 4.40
N THR A 23 -3.82 -2.25 3.94
CA THR A 23 -4.28 -3.48 4.62
C THR A 23 -3.14 -4.47 4.83
N ILE A 24 -2.95 -4.92 6.06
CA ILE A 24 -1.95 -5.92 6.45
C ILE A 24 -2.57 -7.31 6.33
N GLN A 25 -1.88 -8.23 5.64
CA GLN A 25 -2.34 -9.60 5.46
C GLN A 25 -2.00 -10.47 6.69
N PRO A 26 -2.76 -11.53 6.96
CA PRO A 26 -2.53 -12.44 8.09
C PRO A 26 -1.35 -13.39 7.81
N ILE A 27 -0.15 -12.84 7.70
CA ILE A 27 1.06 -13.54 7.25
C ILE A 27 1.40 -14.76 8.09
N ALA A 28 1.26 -14.67 9.43
CA ALA A 28 1.53 -15.81 10.33
C ALA A 28 0.55 -16.96 10.11
N GLU A 29 -0.73 -16.67 9.83
CA GLU A 29 -1.73 -17.70 9.53
C GLU A 29 -1.46 -18.35 8.17
N ILE A 30 -1.06 -17.55 7.19
CA ILE A 30 -0.67 -18.05 5.86
C ILE A 30 0.58 -18.92 5.98
N GLY A 31 1.59 -18.48 6.72
CA GLY A 31 2.81 -19.26 6.96
C GLY A 31 2.54 -20.59 7.68
N LYS A 32 1.64 -20.61 8.66
CA LYS A 32 1.19 -21.84 9.30
C LYS A 32 0.53 -22.79 8.29
N LEU A 33 -0.38 -22.28 7.48
CA LEU A 33 -1.05 -23.07 6.43
C LEU A 33 -0.05 -23.63 5.40
N ALA A 34 0.90 -22.80 4.95
CA ALA A 34 1.94 -23.21 4.00
C ALA A 34 2.79 -24.35 4.58
N LYS A 35 3.21 -24.22 5.85
CA LYS A 35 3.99 -25.23 6.56
C LYS A 35 3.21 -26.55 6.73
N GLU A 36 1.92 -26.49 7.09
CA GLU A 36 1.04 -27.67 7.21
C GLU A 36 0.93 -28.45 5.88
N ARG A 37 1.03 -27.76 4.76
CA ARG A 37 0.93 -28.33 3.40
C ARG A 37 2.29 -28.62 2.76
N GLY A 38 3.40 -28.30 3.42
CA GLY A 38 4.74 -28.45 2.84
C GLY A 38 5.03 -27.54 1.65
N ILE A 39 4.33 -26.40 1.53
CA ILE A 39 4.42 -25.43 0.44
C ILE A 39 5.38 -24.32 0.87
N VAL A 40 6.27 -23.87 -0.04
CA VAL A 40 7.13 -22.72 0.20
C VAL A 40 6.30 -21.44 0.27
N PHE A 41 6.57 -20.60 1.26
CA PHE A 41 5.87 -19.34 1.45
C PHE A 41 6.78 -18.14 1.23
N HIS A 42 6.43 -17.31 0.25
CA HIS A 42 7.03 -16.01 -0.03
C HIS A 42 6.09 -14.88 0.38
N THR A 43 6.65 -13.83 0.98
CA THR A 43 5.95 -12.57 1.19
C THR A 43 6.75 -11.39 0.62
N ASP A 44 6.07 -10.52 -0.10
CA ASP A 44 6.62 -9.20 -0.41
C ASP A 44 6.37 -8.27 0.77
N ALA A 45 7.44 -7.97 1.51
CA ALA A 45 7.40 -7.11 2.69
C ALA A 45 7.86 -5.67 2.40
N THR A 46 7.92 -5.24 1.13
CA THR A 46 8.43 -3.92 0.75
C THR A 46 7.68 -2.78 1.43
N GLN A 47 6.38 -2.92 1.65
CA GLN A 47 5.57 -1.93 2.37
C GLN A 47 5.61 -2.07 3.89
N ALA A 48 5.97 -3.25 4.41
CA ALA A 48 5.95 -3.57 5.83
C ALA A 48 7.30 -3.40 6.53
N ALA A 49 8.39 -3.79 5.84
CA ALA A 49 9.74 -3.75 6.40
C ALA A 49 10.12 -2.32 6.81
N GLY A 50 10.56 -2.17 8.06
CA GLY A 50 10.91 -0.87 8.65
C GLY A 50 9.74 0.02 9.05
N LYS A 51 8.49 -0.45 8.89
CA LYS A 51 7.26 0.25 9.30
C LYS A 51 6.50 -0.46 10.41
N ILE A 52 6.49 -1.78 10.36
CA ILE A 52 5.88 -2.67 11.35
C ILE A 52 6.81 -3.86 11.63
N PRO A 53 6.64 -4.55 12.76
CA PRO A 53 7.46 -5.71 13.09
C PRO A 53 7.34 -6.83 12.05
N VAL A 54 8.48 -7.31 11.56
CA VAL A 54 8.58 -8.45 10.64
C VAL A 54 9.53 -9.48 11.23
N ASN A 55 9.04 -10.70 11.45
CA ASN A 55 9.85 -11.81 11.97
C ASN A 55 9.58 -13.07 11.15
N VAL A 56 10.52 -13.44 10.30
CA VAL A 56 10.38 -14.57 9.37
C VAL A 56 10.21 -15.93 10.07
N GLU A 57 10.77 -16.09 11.30
CA GLU A 57 10.66 -17.33 12.04
C GLU A 57 9.26 -17.52 12.63
N SER A 58 8.78 -16.54 13.40
CA SER A 58 7.46 -16.62 14.05
C SER A 58 6.31 -16.60 13.05
N MET A 59 6.54 -16.00 11.87
CA MET A 59 5.56 -15.90 10.80
C MET A 59 5.63 -17.05 9.77
N GLY A 60 6.62 -17.97 9.92
CA GLY A 60 6.76 -19.12 9.03
C GLY A 60 7.06 -18.75 7.57
N VAL A 61 7.76 -17.62 7.34
CA VAL A 61 8.11 -17.11 6.01
C VAL A 61 9.40 -17.77 5.52
N ASP A 62 9.41 -18.31 4.32
CA ASP A 62 10.57 -18.99 3.72
C ASP A 62 11.36 -18.08 2.75
N LEU A 63 10.65 -17.15 2.12
CA LEU A 63 11.21 -16.14 1.21
C LEU A 63 10.59 -14.78 1.55
N LEU A 64 11.41 -13.73 1.59
CA LEU A 64 10.91 -12.37 1.83
C LEU A 64 11.65 -11.36 0.97
N SER A 65 10.89 -10.55 0.25
CA SER A 65 11.42 -9.41 -0.50
C SER A 65 11.29 -8.11 0.29
N ALA A 66 12.34 -7.28 0.27
CA ALA A 66 12.31 -5.92 0.82
C ALA A 66 13.18 -4.98 -0.02
N THR A 67 12.94 -3.68 0.08
CA THR A 67 13.66 -2.64 -0.65
C THR A 67 14.12 -1.52 0.27
N ALA A 68 15.28 -0.95 -0.02
CA ALA A 68 15.87 0.09 0.81
C ALA A 68 15.08 1.40 0.77
N HIS A 69 14.60 1.82 -0.41
CA HIS A 69 14.01 3.17 -0.56
C HIS A 69 12.68 3.34 0.18
N LEU A 70 11.92 2.27 0.43
CA LEU A 70 10.72 2.32 1.28
C LEU A 70 11.05 2.31 2.79
N MET A 71 12.33 2.09 3.14
CA MET A 71 12.88 2.22 4.49
C MET A 71 13.71 3.52 4.65
N TYR A 72 13.50 4.51 3.79
CA TYR A 72 14.28 5.77 3.72
C TYR A 72 15.76 5.58 3.36
N GLY A 73 16.10 4.45 2.80
CA GLY A 73 17.42 4.12 2.25
C GLY A 73 17.56 4.47 0.77
N PRO A 74 18.70 4.15 0.15
CA PRO A 74 18.97 4.48 -1.24
C PRO A 74 18.08 3.68 -2.21
N LYS A 75 17.70 4.31 -3.34
CA LYS A 75 17.09 3.61 -4.49
C LYS A 75 18.11 2.70 -5.18
N GLY A 76 17.63 1.63 -5.81
CA GLY A 76 18.45 0.73 -6.62
C GLY A 76 19.00 -0.49 -5.88
N VAL A 77 18.62 -0.69 -4.61
CA VAL A 77 18.99 -1.86 -3.82
C VAL A 77 17.81 -2.44 -3.05
N GLY A 78 17.74 -3.75 -3.01
CA GLY A 78 16.78 -4.52 -2.22
C GLY A 78 17.41 -5.82 -1.74
N CYS A 79 16.67 -6.62 -1.01
CA CYS A 79 17.12 -7.93 -0.56
C CYS A 79 16.03 -8.99 -0.74
N LEU A 80 16.48 -10.22 -0.88
CA LEU A 80 15.66 -11.42 -0.78
C LEU A 80 16.19 -12.27 0.37
N TYR A 81 15.40 -12.42 1.43
CA TYR A 81 15.65 -13.44 2.44
C TYR A 81 15.31 -14.81 1.87
N VAL A 82 16.20 -15.77 2.07
CA VAL A 82 16.01 -17.17 1.67
C VAL A 82 16.27 -18.07 2.85
N ARG A 83 15.23 -18.80 3.28
CA ARG A 83 15.34 -19.77 4.41
C ARG A 83 16.30 -20.88 4.07
N ARG A 84 17.27 -21.15 4.97
CA ARG A 84 18.38 -22.09 4.75
C ARG A 84 18.23 -23.40 5.47
N LYS A 85 17.34 -23.45 6.47
CA LYS A 85 17.08 -24.64 7.32
C LYS A 85 15.60 -24.69 7.69
N ASN A 86 15.05 -25.88 7.68
CA ASN A 86 13.72 -26.23 8.20
C ASN A 86 12.55 -25.39 7.64
N PRO A 87 12.30 -25.43 6.31
CA PRO A 87 12.94 -26.18 5.23
C PRO A 87 14.17 -25.46 4.67
N ARG A 88 14.99 -26.16 3.89
CA ARG A 88 16.03 -25.52 3.06
C ARG A 88 15.43 -25.17 1.71
N VAL A 89 15.22 -23.89 1.47
CA VAL A 89 14.81 -23.37 0.15
C VAL A 89 16.02 -23.31 -0.77
N ARG A 90 15.85 -23.74 -2.01
CA ARG A 90 16.85 -23.64 -3.08
C ARG A 90 16.27 -22.83 -4.22
N LEU A 91 17.05 -21.87 -4.70
CA LEU A 91 16.69 -21.04 -5.85
C LEU A 91 17.67 -21.33 -6.99
N ALA A 92 17.15 -21.39 -8.22
CA ALA A 92 17.99 -21.34 -9.41
C ALA A 92 18.43 -19.90 -9.65
N ALA A 93 19.70 -19.68 -9.97
CA ALA A 93 20.20 -18.38 -10.37
C ALA A 93 19.54 -17.98 -11.70
N MET A 94 19.09 -16.73 -11.78
CA MET A 94 18.60 -16.12 -13.03
C MET A 94 19.68 -15.28 -13.72
N MET A 95 20.77 -14.95 -13.01
CA MET A 95 21.88 -14.14 -13.51
C MET A 95 23.18 -14.91 -13.26
N ASP A 96 23.76 -15.46 -14.32
CA ASP A 96 25.04 -16.15 -14.28
C ASP A 96 26.21 -15.17 -14.21
N GLY A 97 27.40 -15.65 -13.82
CA GLY A 97 28.62 -14.86 -13.75
C GLY A 97 29.52 -15.23 -12.57
N GLY A 98 30.04 -14.23 -11.87
CA GLY A 98 31.10 -14.39 -10.85
C GLY A 98 30.67 -15.03 -9.51
N GLY A 99 29.49 -15.62 -9.41
CA GLY A 99 29.06 -16.38 -8.22
C GLY A 99 28.78 -15.54 -6.97
N HIS A 100 28.55 -14.24 -7.10
CA HIS A 100 28.19 -13.35 -6.00
C HIS A 100 26.88 -13.81 -5.33
N GLU A 101 26.64 -13.33 -4.12
CA GLU A 101 25.46 -13.72 -3.32
C GLU A 101 25.32 -15.26 -3.21
N ARG A 102 26.46 -15.94 -3.02
CA ARG A 102 26.53 -17.42 -2.87
C ARG A 102 26.06 -18.18 -4.11
N GLY A 103 26.27 -17.60 -5.29
CA GLY A 103 25.85 -18.15 -6.56
C GLY A 103 24.39 -17.90 -6.93
N MET A 104 23.61 -17.22 -6.07
CA MET A 104 22.19 -16.97 -6.36
C MET A 104 21.95 -15.74 -7.24
N ARG A 105 22.85 -14.76 -7.20
CA ARG A 105 22.73 -13.53 -8.01
C ARG A 105 24.13 -12.98 -8.31
N SER A 106 24.62 -13.21 -9.50
CA SER A 106 25.92 -12.70 -9.95
C SER A 106 25.87 -11.22 -10.31
N GLY A 107 27.01 -10.56 -10.25
CA GLY A 107 27.21 -9.14 -10.50
C GLY A 107 27.84 -8.43 -9.30
N THR A 108 28.75 -7.51 -9.55
CA THR A 108 29.43 -6.76 -8.50
C THR A 108 28.43 -6.09 -7.57
N VAL A 109 28.61 -6.30 -6.27
CA VAL A 109 27.70 -5.74 -5.26
C VAL A 109 27.88 -4.22 -5.20
N PRO A 110 26.81 -3.43 -5.29
CA PRO A 110 26.87 -1.96 -5.17
C PRO A 110 27.06 -1.56 -3.69
N VAL A 111 28.31 -1.68 -3.21
CA VAL A 111 28.65 -1.54 -1.79
C VAL A 111 28.05 -0.29 -1.11
N PRO A 112 28.14 0.93 -1.69
CA PRO A 112 27.53 2.11 -1.06
C PRO A 112 26.03 1.97 -0.82
N LEU A 113 25.30 1.38 -1.76
CA LEU A 113 23.85 1.19 -1.65
C LEU A 113 23.50 0.14 -0.58
N VAL A 114 24.28 -0.96 -0.53
CA VAL A 114 24.08 -2.03 0.46
C VAL A 114 24.37 -1.53 1.87
N VAL A 115 25.45 -0.74 2.06
CA VAL A 115 25.76 -0.10 3.35
C VAL A 115 24.66 0.87 3.76
N GLY A 116 24.19 1.71 2.83
CA GLY A 116 23.06 2.62 3.06
C GLY A 116 21.78 1.88 3.42
N PHE A 117 21.50 0.73 2.79
CA PHE A 117 20.36 -0.13 3.14
C PHE A 117 20.49 -0.68 4.58
N GLY A 118 21.68 -1.19 4.94
CA GLY A 118 21.95 -1.68 6.29
C GLY A 118 21.72 -0.59 7.34
N ARG A 119 22.20 0.63 7.09
CA ARG A 119 22.00 1.76 8.01
C ARG A 119 20.53 2.17 8.12
N ALA A 120 19.80 2.19 6.99
CA ALA A 120 18.36 2.46 7.00
C ALA A 120 17.59 1.42 7.84
N ALA A 121 17.94 0.13 7.72
CA ALA A 121 17.33 -0.93 8.50
C ALA A 121 17.62 -0.81 10.01
N GLU A 122 18.85 -0.41 10.39
CA GLU A 122 19.20 -0.13 11.79
C GLU A 122 18.34 1.00 12.37
N ILE A 123 18.28 2.13 11.67
CA ILE A 123 17.48 3.29 12.09
C ILE A 123 16.01 2.89 12.24
N CYS A 124 15.45 2.20 11.24
CA CYS A 124 14.06 1.73 11.31
C CYS A 124 13.82 0.85 12.54
N ARG A 125 14.74 -0.06 12.86
CA ARG A 125 14.63 -0.93 14.04
C ARG A 125 14.60 -0.13 15.35
N GLU A 126 15.37 0.95 15.43
CA GLU A 126 15.46 1.81 16.61
C GLU A 126 14.17 2.63 16.82
N VAL A 127 13.60 3.18 15.74
CA VAL A 127 12.53 4.18 15.85
C VAL A 127 11.14 3.67 15.51
N MET A 128 11.02 2.51 14.87
CA MET A 128 9.76 1.97 14.29
C MET A 128 8.59 1.97 15.28
N GLY A 129 8.83 1.65 16.55
CA GLY A 129 7.77 1.56 17.56
C GLY A 129 7.08 2.91 17.82
N GLU A 130 7.88 3.94 18.08
CA GLU A 130 7.38 5.29 18.37
C GLU A 130 6.95 6.01 17.09
N GLU A 131 7.71 5.84 16.00
CA GLU A 131 7.34 6.37 14.68
C GLU A 131 5.98 5.82 14.23
N GLY A 132 5.76 4.51 14.38
CA GLY A 132 4.49 3.89 14.02
C GLY A 132 3.29 4.46 14.79
N LYS A 133 3.42 4.67 16.09
CA LYS A 133 2.37 5.29 16.92
C LYS A 133 2.08 6.72 16.47
N ARG A 134 3.13 7.53 16.27
CA ARG A 134 3.01 8.91 15.83
C ARG A 134 2.35 9.02 14.46
N LEU A 135 2.79 8.21 13.48
CA LEU A 135 2.22 8.21 12.14
C LEU A 135 0.77 7.73 12.13
N ALA A 136 0.42 6.77 12.96
CA ALA A 136 -0.97 6.34 13.11
C ALA A 136 -1.84 7.47 13.65
N ALA A 137 -1.37 8.21 14.66
CA ALA A 137 -2.10 9.35 15.22
C ALA A 137 -2.31 10.47 14.17
N LEU A 138 -1.27 10.82 13.41
CA LEU A 138 -1.38 11.82 12.32
C LEU A 138 -2.35 11.36 11.22
N ARG A 139 -2.28 10.09 10.83
CA ARG A 139 -3.20 9.49 9.87
C ARG A 139 -4.64 9.55 10.35
N ASP A 140 -4.89 9.15 11.58
CA ASP A 140 -6.23 9.13 12.16
C ASP A 140 -6.78 10.56 12.31
N HIS A 141 -5.94 11.51 12.72
CA HIS A 141 -6.30 12.92 12.76
C HIS A 141 -6.74 13.46 11.39
N LEU A 142 -5.96 13.19 10.33
CA LEU A 142 -6.33 13.57 8.96
C LEU A 142 -7.63 12.91 8.52
N GLN A 143 -7.79 11.61 8.78
CA GLN A 143 -8.99 10.84 8.46
C GLN A 143 -10.22 11.44 9.13
N ASP A 144 -10.17 11.62 10.44
CA ASP A 144 -11.31 12.09 11.24
C ASP A 144 -11.69 13.51 10.83
N PHE A 145 -10.71 14.38 10.57
CA PHE A 145 -10.95 15.71 10.05
C PHE A 145 -11.72 15.67 8.72
N ILE A 146 -11.22 14.92 7.73
CA ILE A 146 -11.85 14.83 6.41
C ILE A 146 -13.26 14.25 6.52
N LEU A 147 -13.44 13.12 7.22
CA LEU A 147 -14.74 12.47 7.37
C LEU A 147 -15.76 13.33 8.14
N SER A 148 -15.31 14.22 9.02
CA SER A 148 -16.19 15.15 9.74
C SER A 148 -16.72 16.30 8.88
N LYS A 149 -16.10 16.56 7.71
CA LYS A 149 -16.38 17.73 6.85
C LYS A 149 -16.87 17.37 5.46
N VAL A 150 -16.64 16.13 5.03
CA VAL A 150 -17.01 15.65 3.70
C VAL A 150 -17.93 14.45 3.84
N ASP A 151 -19.21 14.65 3.58
CA ASP A 151 -20.16 13.55 3.47
C ASP A 151 -19.81 12.64 2.29
N GLU A 152 -20.30 11.39 2.26
CA GLU A 152 -20.04 10.43 1.19
C GLU A 152 -18.52 10.30 0.88
N ALA A 153 -17.70 10.28 1.94
CA ALA A 153 -16.28 9.95 1.89
C ALA A 153 -16.03 8.62 2.62
N TYR A 154 -15.33 7.70 1.98
CA TYR A 154 -15.21 6.32 2.43
C TYR A 154 -13.74 5.91 2.57
N VAL A 155 -13.36 5.41 3.75
CA VAL A 155 -12.01 4.89 3.97
C VAL A 155 -11.89 3.50 3.36
N ASN A 156 -10.92 3.33 2.48
CA ASN A 156 -10.62 2.06 1.85
C ASN A 156 -9.65 1.20 2.69
N GLY A 157 -9.89 -0.10 2.72
CA GLY A 157 -9.08 -1.09 3.42
C GLY A 157 -9.55 -1.41 4.82
N HIS A 158 -8.76 -2.23 5.54
CA HIS A 158 -9.14 -2.71 6.86
C HIS A 158 -9.10 -1.57 7.90
N PRO A 159 -10.10 -1.42 8.77
CA PRO A 159 -10.18 -0.27 9.69
C PRO A 159 -9.04 -0.21 10.71
N SER A 160 -8.55 -1.35 11.22
CA SER A 160 -7.49 -1.43 12.22
C SER A 160 -6.25 -2.20 11.76
N GLY A 161 -6.41 -3.25 10.95
CA GLY A 161 -5.31 -4.08 10.42
C GLY A 161 -4.62 -3.41 9.23
N ARG A 162 -4.06 -2.21 9.44
CA ARG A 162 -3.46 -1.40 8.38
C ARG A 162 -2.13 -0.78 8.77
N LEU A 163 -1.33 -0.43 7.77
CA LEU A 163 -0.06 0.29 7.95
C LEU A 163 -0.29 1.64 8.64
N PRO A 164 0.59 2.04 9.57
CA PRO A 164 0.39 3.27 10.35
C PRO A 164 0.42 4.55 9.51
N HIS A 165 1.10 4.53 8.38
CA HIS A 165 1.41 5.70 7.55
C HIS A 165 0.56 5.81 6.29
N ASN A 166 -0.40 4.91 6.07
CA ASN A 166 -1.19 4.84 4.84
C ASN A 166 -2.67 5.12 5.14
N LEU A 167 -3.23 6.09 4.43
CA LEU A 167 -4.65 6.39 4.40
C LEU A 167 -5.10 6.40 2.94
N ASN A 168 -6.22 5.76 2.64
CA ASN A 168 -6.85 5.81 1.33
C ASN A 168 -8.32 6.12 1.52
N ILE A 169 -8.79 7.19 0.87
CA ILE A 169 -10.19 7.66 0.94
C ILE A 169 -10.73 7.81 -0.48
N SER A 170 -11.92 7.28 -0.72
CA SER A 170 -12.72 7.56 -1.91
C SER A 170 -13.74 8.65 -1.60
N PHE A 171 -13.96 9.56 -2.55
CA PHE A 171 -14.89 10.68 -2.44
C PHE A 171 -15.97 10.56 -3.52
N ALA A 172 -17.21 10.29 -3.16
CA ALA A 172 -18.29 10.19 -4.13
C ALA A 172 -18.49 11.52 -4.90
N TYR A 173 -18.92 11.40 -6.17
CA TYR A 173 -19.27 12.49 -7.08
C TYR A 173 -18.11 13.37 -7.55
N VAL A 174 -16.86 12.91 -7.37
CA VAL A 174 -15.67 13.60 -7.88
C VAL A 174 -14.69 12.61 -8.51
N GLU A 175 -13.94 13.06 -9.47
CA GLU A 175 -12.84 12.31 -10.06
C GLU A 175 -11.56 12.50 -9.24
N GLY A 176 -10.90 11.39 -8.88
CA GLY A 176 -9.68 11.42 -8.07
C GLY A 176 -8.55 12.21 -8.71
N GLU A 177 -8.41 12.12 -10.04
CA GLU A 177 -7.42 12.91 -10.79
C GLU A 177 -7.67 14.41 -10.68
N SER A 178 -8.94 14.84 -10.71
CA SER A 178 -9.32 16.24 -10.51
C SER A 178 -8.98 16.74 -9.10
N VAL A 179 -9.16 15.89 -8.08
CA VAL A 179 -8.72 16.19 -6.70
C VAL A 179 -7.20 16.35 -6.63
N LEU A 180 -6.44 15.45 -7.25
CA LEU A 180 -4.98 15.54 -7.30
C LEU A 180 -4.52 16.81 -8.01
N MET A 181 -5.13 17.16 -9.13
CA MET A 181 -4.81 18.39 -9.88
C MET A 181 -5.13 19.64 -9.05
N GLY A 182 -6.20 19.62 -8.28
CA GLY A 182 -6.56 20.72 -7.38
C GLY A 182 -5.57 20.94 -6.23
N LEU A 183 -4.81 19.91 -5.85
CA LEU A 183 -3.85 19.92 -4.72
C LEU A 183 -2.38 19.92 -5.14
N ASN A 184 -2.06 19.76 -6.43
CA ASN A 184 -0.71 19.47 -6.92
C ASN A 184 0.35 20.56 -6.64
N LYS A 185 -0.07 21.78 -6.36
CA LYS A 185 0.82 22.89 -6.01
C LYS A 185 1.20 22.92 -4.54
N GLU A 186 0.44 22.22 -3.69
CA GLU A 186 0.52 22.32 -2.25
C GLU A 186 0.87 20.98 -1.60
N SER A 187 0.48 19.87 -2.25
CA SER A 187 0.65 18.52 -1.68
C SER A 187 0.95 17.49 -2.75
N ALA A 188 1.85 16.54 -2.42
CA ALA A 188 2.15 15.40 -3.25
C ALA A 188 1.31 14.20 -2.78
N LEU A 189 0.19 13.97 -3.44
CA LEU A 189 -0.71 12.85 -3.20
C LEU A 189 -0.65 11.85 -4.36
N SER A 190 -1.27 10.69 -4.20
CA SER A 190 -1.36 9.68 -5.25
C SER A 190 -2.80 9.23 -5.46
N SER A 191 -3.18 8.95 -6.71
CA SER A 191 -4.38 8.16 -6.97
C SER A 191 -4.19 6.71 -6.47
N GLY A 192 -5.28 5.98 -6.28
CA GLY A 192 -5.23 4.56 -5.94
C GLY A 192 -4.39 3.74 -6.92
N SER A 193 -4.36 4.14 -8.20
CA SER A 193 -3.69 3.42 -9.30
C SER A 193 -2.43 4.12 -9.83
N ALA A 194 -1.58 4.66 -8.96
CA ALA A 194 -0.37 5.38 -9.37
C ALA A 194 0.55 4.62 -10.36
N CYS A 195 0.48 3.28 -10.38
CA CYS A 195 1.25 2.44 -11.31
C CYS A 195 0.53 2.15 -12.63
N THR A 196 -0.78 2.39 -12.72
CA THR A 196 -1.62 2.18 -13.92
C THR A 196 -2.17 3.49 -14.47
N SER A 197 -1.57 4.63 -14.13
CA SER A 197 -2.00 5.97 -14.54
C SER A 197 -2.04 6.19 -16.07
N SER A 198 -1.57 5.23 -16.86
CA SER A 198 -1.71 5.21 -18.32
C SER A 198 -3.02 4.58 -18.82
N THR A 199 -3.81 3.95 -17.94
CA THR A 199 -5.11 3.36 -18.29
C THR A 199 -6.22 4.10 -17.56
N LEU A 200 -7.34 4.31 -18.25
CA LEU A 200 -8.56 4.90 -17.67
C LEU A 200 -9.32 3.92 -16.74
N GLU A 201 -8.70 2.79 -16.40
CA GLU A 201 -9.31 1.78 -15.55
C GLU A 201 -9.11 2.10 -14.06
N PRO A 202 -10.11 1.87 -13.21
CA PRO A 202 -9.98 2.05 -11.77
C PRO A 202 -8.95 1.07 -11.19
N SER A 203 -8.41 1.38 -10.02
CA SER A 203 -7.54 0.44 -9.32
C SER A 203 -8.23 -0.91 -9.11
N TYR A 204 -7.61 -1.98 -9.61
CA TYR A 204 -8.08 -3.35 -9.36
C TYR A 204 -8.08 -3.71 -7.87
N VAL A 205 -7.27 -3.02 -7.03
CA VAL A 205 -7.26 -3.19 -5.57
C VAL A 205 -8.55 -2.63 -4.98
N ILE A 206 -8.93 -1.42 -5.37
CA ILE A 206 -10.17 -0.79 -4.89
C ILE A 206 -11.40 -1.55 -5.43
N ALA A 207 -11.37 -1.93 -6.71
CA ALA A 207 -12.44 -2.75 -7.30
C ALA A 207 -12.62 -4.11 -6.57
N ALA A 208 -11.51 -4.72 -6.10
CA ALA A 208 -11.57 -5.97 -5.32
C ALA A 208 -12.23 -5.81 -3.94
N LEU A 209 -12.41 -4.58 -3.44
CA LEU A 209 -13.19 -4.31 -2.23
C LEU A 209 -14.71 -4.38 -2.48
N GLY A 210 -15.14 -4.50 -3.74
CA GLY A 210 -16.56 -4.56 -4.10
C GLY A 210 -17.24 -3.20 -4.13
N VAL A 211 -16.48 -2.10 -4.24
CA VAL A 211 -17.03 -0.76 -4.42
C VAL A 211 -17.40 -0.50 -5.87
N ASP A 212 -18.36 0.40 -6.10
CA ASP A 212 -18.78 0.80 -7.44
C ASP A 212 -17.61 1.46 -8.20
N SER A 213 -17.62 1.35 -9.53
CA SER A 213 -16.56 1.86 -10.41
C SER A 213 -16.30 3.35 -10.21
N GLU A 214 -17.33 4.18 -10.08
CA GLU A 214 -17.21 5.62 -9.85
C GLU A 214 -16.44 5.91 -8.54
N LEU A 215 -16.80 5.20 -7.46
CA LEU A 215 -16.14 5.35 -6.18
C LEU A 215 -14.70 4.83 -6.23
N ALA A 216 -14.41 3.84 -7.06
CA ALA A 216 -13.06 3.33 -7.26
C ALA A 216 -12.16 4.35 -7.98
N HIS A 217 -12.69 5.12 -8.93
CA HIS A 217 -11.98 6.20 -9.64
C HIS A 217 -11.69 7.42 -8.76
N SER A 218 -12.47 7.63 -7.71
CA SER A 218 -12.35 8.77 -6.81
C SER A 218 -11.34 8.59 -5.68
N SER A 219 -10.64 7.44 -5.62
CA SER A 219 -9.75 7.11 -4.51
C SER A 219 -8.46 7.91 -4.50
N ILE A 220 -8.13 8.47 -3.34
CA ILE A 220 -6.89 9.22 -3.08
C ILE A 220 -6.12 8.53 -1.95
N ARG A 221 -4.83 8.31 -2.19
CA ARG A 221 -3.91 7.79 -1.19
C ARG A 221 -3.09 8.92 -0.58
N PHE A 222 -3.17 9.03 0.74
CA PHE A 222 -2.35 9.90 1.59
C PHE A 222 -1.25 9.06 2.23
N GLY A 223 -0.01 9.34 1.86
CA GLY A 223 1.17 8.65 2.40
C GLY A 223 1.92 9.56 3.37
N LEU A 224 1.87 9.24 4.66
CA LEU A 224 2.66 9.94 5.66
C LEU A 224 4.06 9.30 5.77
N HIS A 225 5.01 10.06 6.27
CA HIS A 225 6.36 9.56 6.43
C HIS A 225 7.02 10.08 7.71
N ARG A 226 8.24 9.63 7.98
CA ARG A 226 9.03 9.96 9.16
C ARG A 226 9.08 11.45 9.47
N PHE A 227 9.10 12.30 8.46
CA PHE A 227 9.22 13.74 8.59
C PHE A 227 7.88 14.48 8.50
N SER A 228 6.76 13.77 8.32
CA SER A 228 5.44 14.42 8.34
C SER A 228 5.13 14.96 9.72
N THR A 229 4.58 16.16 9.75
CA THR A 229 4.25 16.91 10.97
C THR A 229 2.74 17.09 11.14
N GLU A 230 2.32 17.52 12.32
CA GLU A 230 0.93 17.84 12.62
C GLU A 230 0.48 19.07 11.82
N GLU A 231 1.37 20.07 11.71
CA GLU A 231 1.10 21.30 10.94
C GLU A 231 0.85 21.01 9.46
N GLU A 232 1.58 20.01 8.87
CA GLU A 232 1.34 19.59 7.49
C GLU A 232 -0.03 18.92 7.34
N VAL A 233 -0.43 18.10 8.30
CA VAL A 233 -1.75 17.44 8.32
C VAL A 233 -2.86 18.46 8.50
N ASP A 234 -2.71 19.43 9.43
CA ASP A 234 -3.65 20.52 9.67
C ASP A 234 -3.78 21.46 8.46
N PHE A 235 -2.76 21.57 7.65
CA PHE A 235 -2.80 22.32 6.40
C PHE A 235 -3.52 21.53 5.29
N VAL A 236 -3.18 20.24 5.11
CA VAL A 236 -3.69 19.43 3.99
C VAL A 236 -5.17 19.09 4.16
N GLY A 237 -5.62 18.78 5.37
CA GLY A 237 -7.00 18.41 5.65
C GLY A 237 -8.03 19.42 5.11
N PRO A 238 -7.98 20.73 5.52
CA PRO A 238 -8.85 21.76 5.01
C PRO A 238 -8.78 21.96 3.48
N ARG A 239 -7.58 21.84 2.89
CA ARG A 239 -7.39 21.98 1.44
C ARG A 239 -8.08 20.85 0.66
N VAL A 240 -8.00 19.61 1.17
CA VAL A 240 -8.75 18.47 0.58
C VAL A 240 -10.26 18.74 0.62
N VAL A 241 -10.77 19.18 1.77
CA VAL A 241 -12.21 19.50 1.93
C VAL A 241 -12.64 20.58 0.93
N GLU A 242 -11.89 21.68 0.82
CA GLU A 242 -12.17 22.78 -0.10
C GLU A 242 -12.19 22.32 -1.57
N VAL A 243 -11.19 21.54 -1.97
CA VAL A 243 -11.10 21.06 -3.36
C VAL A 243 -12.25 20.09 -3.67
N VAL A 244 -12.55 19.14 -2.77
CA VAL A 244 -13.66 18.19 -2.97
C VAL A 244 -15.01 18.92 -3.05
N GLN A 245 -15.26 19.87 -2.16
CA GLN A 245 -16.51 20.65 -2.17
C GLN A 245 -16.66 21.44 -3.45
N ARG A 246 -15.60 22.14 -3.90
CA ARG A 246 -15.60 22.89 -5.17
C ARG A 246 -15.84 21.99 -6.38
N LEU A 247 -15.25 20.81 -6.43
CA LEU A 247 -15.47 19.86 -7.52
C LEU A 247 -16.90 19.33 -7.53
N ARG A 248 -17.48 19.08 -6.34
CA ARG A 248 -18.88 18.67 -6.20
C ARG A 248 -19.86 19.74 -6.66
N GLU A 249 -19.59 21.03 -6.39
CA GLU A 249 -20.40 22.14 -6.88
C GLU A 249 -20.46 22.23 -8.40
N MET A 250 -19.45 21.68 -9.08
CA MET A 250 -19.39 21.61 -10.54
C MET A 250 -19.90 20.28 -11.10
N SER A 251 -20.29 19.34 -10.24
CA SER A 251 -20.70 17.97 -10.63
C SER A 251 -22.21 17.88 -10.81
N PRO A 252 -22.73 17.66 -12.02
CA PRO A 252 -24.16 17.42 -12.24
C PRO A 252 -24.69 16.20 -11.45
N LEU A 253 -23.84 15.19 -11.24
CA LEU A 253 -24.18 13.99 -10.49
C LEU A 253 -24.45 14.32 -9.02
N TYR A 254 -23.68 15.24 -8.45
CA TYR A 254 -23.86 15.68 -7.07
C TYR A 254 -25.15 16.48 -6.89
N GLU A 255 -25.51 17.32 -7.87
CA GLU A 255 -26.80 18.04 -7.86
C GLU A 255 -27.98 17.06 -7.89
N LEU A 256 -27.96 16.09 -8.81
CA LEU A 256 -29.00 15.05 -8.89
C LEU A 256 -29.11 14.23 -7.60
N ALA A 257 -27.98 13.88 -6.99
CA ALA A 257 -27.97 13.17 -5.73
C ALA A 257 -28.59 13.98 -4.59
N LYS A 258 -28.33 15.30 -4.52
CA LYS A 258 -28.98 16.23 -3.56
C LYS A 258 -30.48 16.34 -3.75
N GLU A 259 -30.97 16.24 -4.98
CA GLU A 259 -32.41 16.22 -5.31
C GLU A 259 -33.06 14.87 -4.98
N GLY A 260 -32.30 13.89 -4.47
CA GLY A 260 -32.79 12.57 -4.10
C GLY A 260 -32.95 11.61 -5.26
N VAL A 261 -32.35 11.90 -6.39
CA VAL A 261 -32.35 11.01 -7.58
C VAL A 261 -31.37 9.85 -7.34
N ASP A 262 -31.88 8.62 -7.40
CA ASP A 262 -31.01 7.43 -7.38
C ASP A 262 -30.26 7.32 -8.73
N LEU A 263 -28.98 7.64 -8.72
CA LEU A 263 -28.11 7.64 -9.90
C LEU A 263 -28.03 6.25 -10.57
N LYS A 264 -28.23 5.17 -9.82
CA LYS A 264 -28.25 3.79 -10.35
C LYS A 264 -29.46 3.53 -11.27
N THR A 265 -30.50 4.36 -11.20
CA THR A 265 -31.69 4.24 -12.05
C THR A 265 -31.58 5.03 -13.35
N ILE A 266 -30.59 5.88 -13.49
CA ILE A 266 -30.39 6.71 -14.69
C ILE A 266 -29.82 5.84 -15.82
N GLN A 267 -30.62 5.68 -16.90
CA GLN A 267 -30.13 5.09 -18.14
C GLN A 267 -29.41 6.18 -18.95
N TRP A 268 -28.10 6.16 -18.94
CA TRP A 268 -27.28 7.00 -19.82
C TRP A 268 -27.45 6.49 -21.26
N LYS A 269 -28.15 7.22 -22.10
CA LYS A 269 -28.15 6.93 -23.56
C LYS A 269 -26.79 7.37 -24.09
N GLY A 270 -25.90 6.40 -24.33
CA GLY A 270 -24.70 6.63 -25.13
C GLY A 270 -25.14 7.01 -26.55
N GLU A 271 -24.69 8.13 -27.06
CA GLU A 271 -24.75 8.46 -28.48
C GLU A 271 -23.71 7.64 -29.26
#